data_20b27320eec474718fcfe188511033db
#
_entry.id   20b27320eec474718fcfe188511033db
#
_cell.length_a   1.000
_cell.length_b   1.000
_cell.length_c   1.000
_cell.angle_alpha   90.00
_cell.angle_beta   90.00
_cell.angle_gamma   90.00
#
_symmetry.space_group_name_H-M   'P 1'
#
loop_
_entity.id
_entity.type
_entity.pdbx_description
1 polymer ?
#
loop_
_entity_poly.entity_id
_entity_poly.type
_entity_poly.pdbx_seq_one_letter_code
_entity_poly.pdbx_strand_id
1 'polypeptide(L)'
;MDDRSGLVEATQSGNANMLIEPDRSSNWFDAVNYGHKDAYANALIYRSWRCLADLESKLHREDQRARYARLAERLKAAYARTLFNPETGWIGCWKSQDGKLHDYASPVTNGLAIEYGLVDLKEGKKIMEKIWAKMQAVGFNRPELGIPPTLDPIRRADYIQPDGLGSPRREDGTDTFQQYENGGISAGHSLHFLVASYLVGEGEKADKVLRAMLDRQQGGGFQNGVQNVGFKGIDWTTWDGKPCGYEGYLADVYYFLVAVLLREPSLRARFYKPLSVA
;
A
#
# COMPACT_ATOMS: atom_id res chain seq x y z
N MET A 1 9.07 3.62 18.95
CA MET A 1 7.64 4.00 19.03
C MET A 1 7.58 5.32 19.76
N ASP A 2 6.90 6.30 19.18
CA ASP A 2 6.62 7.55 19.89
C ASP A 2 5.64 7.28 21.04
N ASP A 3 6.07 7.59 22.27
CA ASP A 3 5.26 7.36 23.47
C ASP A 3 3.98 8.19 23.51
N ARG A 4 3.92 9.29 22.79
CA ARG A 4 2.76 10.18 22.72
C ARG A 4 1.76 9.76 21.65
N SER A 5 2.23 9.41 20.45
CA SER A 5 1.33 9.05 19.33
C SER A 5 0.91 7.58 19.35
N GLY A 6 1.75 6.69 19.84
CA GLY A 6 1.54 5.23 19.78
C GLY A 6 1.91 4.60 18.44
N LEU A 7 2.33 5.39 17.45
CA LEU A 7 2.84 4.93 16.17
C LEU A 7 4.37 4.84 16.17
N VAL A 8 4.92 4.10 15.22
CA VAL A 8 6.35 4.15 14.92
C VAL A 8 6.62 5.36 14.04
N GLU A 9 7.62 6.13 14.38
CA GLU A 9 8.07 7.31 13.65
C GLU A 9 9.39 7.03 12.95
N ALA A 10 9.46 7.41 11.68
CA ALA A 10 10.70 7.48 10.92
C ALA A 10 11.24 8.92 11.02
N THR A 11 12.19 9.14 11.93
CA THR A 11 12.65 10.50 12.29
C THR A 11 13.43 11.21 11.19
N GLN A 12 13.92 10.46 10.18
CA GLN A 12 14.70 10.99 9.05
C GLN A 12 13.88 11.10 7.75
N SER A 13 12.57 10.92 7.83
CA SER A 13 11.69 10.88 6.66
C SER A 13 10.41 11.65 6.90
N GLY A 14 9.76 12.07 5.83
CA GLY A 14 8.45 12.73 5.89
C GLY A 14 8.48 14.10 6.54
N ASN A 15 9.57 14.83 6.36
CA ASN A 15 9.71 16.19 6.84
C ASN A 15 9.30 17.17 5.74
N ALA A 16 8.40 18.09 6.05
CA ALA A 16 7.91 19.09 5.11
C ALA A 16 9.01 19.97 4.49
N ASN A 17 10.19 19.99 5.06
CA ASN A 17 11.26 20.91 4.67
C ASN A 17 12.42 20.29 3.92
N MET A 18 12.47 18.98 3.70
CA MET A 18 13.51 18.30 2.89
C MET A 18 14.96 18.76 3.21
N LEU A 19 15.21 19.31 4.39
CA LEU A 19 16.48 19.96 4.75
C LEU A 19 17.46 19.01 5.45
N ILE A 20 17.07 17.78 5.69
CA ILE A 20 17.93 16.80 6.36
C ILE A 20 18.44 15.84 5.30
N GLU A 21 19.64 16.05 4.87
CA GLU A 21 20.33 15.12 3.99
C GLU A 21 20.87 13.89 4.77
N PRO A 22 20.70 12.70 4.23
CA PRO A 22 19.88 12.36 3.07
C PRO A 22 18.42 12.08 3.48
N ASP A 23 17.48 12.88 3.01
CA ASP A 23 16.07 12.55 3.17
C ASP A 23 15.74 11.25 2.43
N ARG A 24 14.98 10.38 3.05
CA ARG A 24 14.67 9.05 2.52
C ARG A 24 13.23 8.71 2.81
N SER A 25 12.62 7.96 1.93
CA SER A 25 11.33 7.34 2.21
C SER A 25 11.45 6.35 3.39
N SER A 26 10.39 6.24 4.18
CA SER A 26 10.29 5.22 5.24
C SER A 26 9.83 3.85 4.73
N ASN A 27 9.51 3.75 3.45
CA ASN A 27 9.05 2.54 2.79
C ASN A 27 9.67 2.42 1.38
N TRP A 28 9.17 1.50 0.58
CA TRP A 28 9.70 1.22 -0.76
C TRP A 28 9.25 2.23 -1.85
N PHE A 29 8.37 3.18 -1.55
CA PHE A 29 8.11 4.33 -2.41
C PHE A 29 9.30 5.29 -2.32
N ASP A 30 10.33 5.04 -3.15
CA ASP A 30 11.65 5.63 -3.00
C ASP A 30 11.78 7.04 -3.61
N ALA A 31 10.83 7.47 -4.42
CA ALA A 31 10.77 8.82 -4.98
C ALA A 31 9.93 9.79 -4.14
N VAL A 32 9.06 9.28 -3.27
CA VAL A 32 8.11 10.07 -2.48
C VAL A 32 8.55 10.14 -1.02
N ASN A 33 8.48 11.32 -0.43
CA ASN A 33 8.90 11.58 0.94
C ASN A 33 7.89 11.04 1.97
N TYR A 34 7.56 9.75 1.84
CA TYR A 34 6.80 9.03 2.87
C TYR A 34 7.56 9.06 4.16
N GLY A 35 6.90 9.32 5.24
CA GLY A 35 7.59 9.22 6.48
C GLY A 35 6.98 9.93 7.63
N HIS A 36 7.81 10.20 8.64
CA HIS A 36 7.46 10.47 10.00
C HIS A 36 6.44 9.44 10.53
N LYS A 37 5.14 9.63 10.39
CA LYS A 37 4.10 8.64 10.74
C LYS A 37 3.51 8.04 9.46
N ASP A 38 4.24 7.12 8.88
CA ASP A 38 3.88 6.45 7.64
C ASP A 38 2.82 5.37 7.88
N ALA A 39 1.70 5.47 7.17
CA ALA A 39 0.59 4.53 7.30
C ALA A 39 0.96 3.12 6.78
N TYR A 40 1.67 3.04 5.65
CA TYR A 40 2.11 1.78 5.05
C TYR A 40 3.08 1.04 5.97
N ALA A 41 4.15 1.71 6.40
CA ALA A 41 5.16 1.12 7.29
C ALA A 41 4.56 0.69 8.64
N ASN A 42 3.69 1.51 9.24
CA ASN A 42 3.02 1.16 10.50
C ASN A 42 2.08 -0.05 10.35
N ALA A 43 1.43 -0.23 9.18
CA ALA A 43 0.61 -1.42 8.94
C ALA A 43 1.48 -2.70 8.90
N LEU A 44 2.62 -2.66 8.22
CA LEU A 44 3.57 -3.78 8.20
C LEU A 44 4.16 -4.08 9.58
N ILE A 45 4.50 -3.05 10.34
CA ILE A 45 5.03 -3.19 11.71
C ILE A 45 3.97 -3.82 12.63
N TYR A 46 2.73 -3.38 12.54
CA TYR A 46 1.63 -4.00 13.28
C TYR A 46 1.53 -5.49 12.97
N ARG A 47 1.51 -5.86 11.69
CA ARG A 47 1.49 -7.26 11.25
C ARG A 47 2.68 -8.04 11.80
N SER A 48 3.88 -7.46 11.72
CA SER A 48 5.11 -8.07 12.23
C SER A 48 5.03 -8.36 13.73
N TRP A 49 4.56 -7.42 14.55
CA TRP A 49 4.40 -7.65 15.98
C TRP A 49 3.36 -8.72 16.32
N ARG A 50 2.28 -8.81 15.54
CA ARG A 50 1.30 -9.89 15.68
C ARG A 50 1.92 -11.25 15.36
N CYS A 51 2.70 -11.35 14.30
CA CYS A 51 3.42 -12.57 13.94
C CYS A 51 4.47 -12.94 14.99
N LEU A 52 5.21 -11.96 15.51
CA LEU A 52 6.18 -12.20 16.60
C LEU A 52 5.49 -12.69 17.88
N ALA A 53 4.35 -12.10 18.24
CA ALA A 53 3.60 -12.58 19.41
C ALA A 53 3.14 -14.03 19.24
N ASP A 54 2.67 -14.43 18.06
CA ASP A 54 2.31 -15.81 17.76
C ASP A 54 3.53 -16.75 17.81
N LEU A 55 4.66 -16.33 17.24
CA LEU A 55 5.90 -17.10 17.28
C LEU A 55 6.40 -17.32 18.72
N GLU A 56 6.44 -16.27 19.52
CA GLU A 56 6.87 -16.33 20.93
C GLU A 56 5.94 -17.21 21.77
N SER A 57 4.64 -17.21 21.48
CA SER A 57 3.67 -18.14 22.08
C SER A 57 4.03 -19.60 21.78
N LYS A 58 4.35 -19.92 20.52
CA LYS A 58 4.76 -21.27 20.10
C LYS A 58 6.11 -21.70 20.72
N LEU A 59 6.95 -20.73 21.06
CA LEU A 59 8.22 -20.96 21.75
C LEU A 59 8.09 -20.95 23.29
N HIS A 60 6.86 -20.85 23.82
CA HIS A 60 6.56 -20.78 25.25
C HIS A 60 7.26 -19.61 25.98
N ARG A 61 7.42 -18.47 25.30
CA ARG A 61 8.08 -17.26 25.82
C ARG A 61 7.03 -16.17 26.13
N GLU A 62 6.26 -16.37 27.17
CA GLU A 62 5.07 -15.58 27.49
C GLU A 62 5.34 -14.08 27.69
N ASP A 63 6.48 -13.71 28.31
CA ASP A 63 6.85 -12.30 28.49
C ASP A 63 7.04 -11.57 27.16
N GLN A 64 7.72 -12.21 26.18
CA GLN A 64 7.93 -11.64 24.85
C GLN A 64 6.62 -11.62 24.05
N ARG A 65 5.82 -12.68 24.13
CA ARG A 65 4.47 -12.71 23.57
C ARG A 65 3.65 -11.50 24.05
N ALA A 66 3.58 -11.33 25.37
CA ALA A 66 2.84 -10.22 25.97
C ALA A 66 3.39 -8.85 25.56
N ARG A 67 4.70 -8.72 25.42
CA ARG A 67 5.35 -7.50 24.94
C ARG A 67 4.91 -7.14 23.53
N TYR A 68 5.04 -8.07 22.57
CA TYR A 68 4.68 -7.81 21.18
C TYR A 68 3.17 -7.59 21.00
N ALA A 69 2.33 -8.33 21.73
CA ALA A 69 0.89 -8.11 21.74
C ALA A 69 0.53 -6.68 22.19
N ARG A 70 1.12 -6.21 23.31
CA ARG A 70 0.88 -4.83 23.79
C ARG A 70 1.35 -3.76 22.80
N LEU A 71 2.49 -3.98 22.12
CA LEU A 71 2.96 -3.06 21.07
C LEU A 71 1.98 -2.99 19.89
N ALA A 72 1.49 -4.15 19.44
CA ALA A 72 0.50 -4.23 18.37
C ALA A 72 -0.81 -3.52 18.75
N GLU A 73 -1.37 -3.80 19.92
CA GLU A 73 -2.64 -3.18 20.36
C GLU A 73 -2.50 -1.66 20.53
N ARG A 74 -1.39 -1.18 21.05
CA ARG A 74 -1.11 0.25 21.18
C ARG A 74 -1.04 0.93 19.81
N LEU A 75 -0.35 0.32 18.83
CA LEU A 75 -0.28 0.83 17.48
C LEU A 75 -1.67 0.85 16.82
N LYS A 76 -2.43 -0.24 16.93
CA LYS A 76 -3.77 -0.34 16.39
C LYS A 76 -4.68 0.77 16.93
N ALA A 77 -4.67 1.00 18.23
CA ALA A 77 -5.48 2.05 18.87
C ALA A 77 -5.12 3.46 18.38
N ALA A 78 -3.88 3.67 17.95
CA ALA A 78 -3.39 4.97 17.45
C ALA A 78 -3.61 5.16 15.95
N TYR A 79 -3.66 4.09 15.17
CA TYR A 79 -3.54 4.13 13.71
C TYR A 79 -4.62 4.98 13.05
N ALA A 80 -5.88 4.58 13.15
CA ALA A 80 -6.96 5.33 12.53
C ALA A 80 -7.14 6.72 13.16
N ARG A 81 -6.97 6.83 14.50
CA ARG A 81 -7.03 8.13 15.18
C ARG A 81 -6.05 9.17 14.62
N THR A 82 -4.88 8.72 14.13
CA THR A 82 -3.82 9.61 13.65
C THR A 82 -3.86 9.82 12.14
N LEU A 83 -4.29 8.80 11.39
CA LEU A 83 -4.11 8.73 9.94
C LEU A 83 -5.43 8.73 9.15
N PHE A 84 -6.58 8.56 9.81
CA PHE A 84 -7.86 8.68 9.12
C PHE A 84 -8.12 10.14 8.74
N ASN A 85 -8.48 10.36 7.48
CA ASN A 85 -8.88 11.67 6.97
C ASN A 85 -10.42 11.77 6.99
N PRO A 86 -11.02 12.58 7.87
CA PRO A 86 -12.48 12.70 7.94
C PRO A 86 -13.10 13.38 6.72
N GLU A 87 -12.34 14.18 5.98
CA GLU A 87 -12.82 14.87 4.78
C GLU A 87 -13.02 13.90 3.61
N THR A 88 -12.07 12.97 3.43
CA THR A 88 -12.13 11.97 2.37
C THR A 88 -12.81 10.68 2.82
N GLY A 89 -12.66 10.34 4.09
CA GLY A 89 -13.25 9.17 4.73
C GLY A 89 -12.46 7.88 4.48
N TRP A 90 -11.13 7.99 4.34
CA TRP A 90 -10.18 6.86 4.28
C TRP A 90 -8.88 7.18 5.03
N ILE A 91 -7.94 6.24 5.04
CA ILE A 91 -6.62 6.41 5.66
C ILE A 91 -5.72 7.19 4.71
N GLY A 92 -5.14 8.31 5.17
CA GLY A 92 -4.11 9.05 4.45
C GLY A 92 -2.78 8.29 4.40
N CYS A 93 -1.89 8.72 3.53
CA CYS A 93 -0.63 8.04 3.27
C CYS A 93 0.38 8.18 4.41
N TRP A 94 0.57 9.38 4.90
CA TRP A 94 1.44 9.64 6.06
C TRP A 94 1.10 10.97 6.74
N LYS A 95 1.54 11.13 7.98
CA LYS A 95 1.48 12.40 8.69
C LYS A 95 2.90 12.88 8.95
N SER A 96 3.25 14.03 8.35
CA SER A 96 4.57 14.64 8.47
C SER A 96 4.83 15.25 9.85
N GLN A 97 6.07 15.64 10.10
CA GLN A 97 6.49 16.19 11.40
C GLN A 97 5.77 17.48 11.79
N ASP A 98 5.40 18.32 10.82
CA ASP A 98 4.59 19.52 11.00
C ASP A 98 3.11 19.24 11.33
N GLY A 99 2.73 17.97 11.37
CA GLY A 99 1.37 17.54 11.68
C GLY A 99 0.42 17.45 10.49
N LYS A 100 0.87 17.76 9.28
CA LYS A 100 0.06 17.70 8.07
C LYS A 100 -0.16 16.24 7.66
N LEU A 101 -1.41 15.91 7.33
CA LEU A 101 -1.77 14.63 6.72
C LEU A 101 -1.64 14.72 5.20
N HIS A 102 -0.81 13.86 4.63
CA HIS A 102 -0.65 13.71 3.18
C HIS A 102 -1.55 12.58 2.72
N ASP A 103 -2.47 12.91 1.83
CA ASP A 103 -3.50 11.99 1.36
C ASP A 103 -3.58 12.03 -0.17
N TYR A 104 -3.29 10.90 -0.77
CA TYR A 104 -3.26 10.70 -2.22
C TYR A 104 -4.20 9.57 -2.66
N ALA A 105 -5.24 9.32 -1.87
CA ALA A 105 -6.23 8.27 -2.12
C ALA A 105 -5.57 6.93 -2.46
N SER A 106 -4.72 6.41 -1.56
CA SER A 106 -3.93 5.19 -1.81
C SER A 106 -4.75 3.90 -1.59
N PRO A 107 -5.09 3.15 -2.64
CA PRO A 107 -5.72 1.83 -2.50
C PRO A 107 -4.83 0.85 -1.74
N VAL A 108 -3.52 0.89 -1.93
CA VAL A 108 -2.54 0.01 -1.28
C VAL A 108 -2.56 0.22 0.23
N THR A 109 -2.41 1.44 0.69
CA THR A 109 -2.40 1.79 2.12
C THR A 109 -3.71 1.40 2.81
N ASN A 110 -4.84 1.71 2.16
CA ASN A 110 -6.15 1.38 2.69
C ASN A 110 -6.43 -0.12 2.66
N GLY A 111 -5.98 -0.80 1.62
CA GLY A 111 -6.02 -2.26 1.53
C GLY A 111 -5.29 -2.92 2.69
N LEU A 112 -4.03 -2.52 2.95
CA LEU A 112 -3.23 -3.01 4.09
C LEU A 112 -3.91 -2.76 5.44
N ALA A 113 -4.45 -1.57 5.66
CA ALA A 113 -5.10 -1.21 6.92
C ALA A 113 -6.30 -2.11 7.23
N ILE A 114 -7.08 -2.47 6.21
CA ILE A 114 -8.24 -3.36 6.32
C ILE A 114 -7.78 -4.82 6.45
N GLU A 115 -6.89 -5.26 5.56
CA GLU A 115 -6.38 -6.62 5.51
C GLU A 115 -5.76 -7.06 6.85
N TYR A 116 -5.00 -6.18 7.49
CA TYR A 116 -4.35 -6.48 8.76
C TYR A 116 -5.20 -6.16 9.99
N GLY A 117 -6.43 -5.65 9.80
CA GLY A 117 -7.38 -5.40 10.88
C GLY A 117 -7.03 -4.17 11.74
N LEU A 118 -6.31 -3.19 11.18
CA LEU A 118 -6.10 -1.87 11.78
C LEU A 118 -7.36 -1.02 11.70
N VAL A 119 -8.21 -1.30 10.73
CA VAL A 119 -9.57 -0.77 10.57
C VAL A 119 -10.54 -1.94 10.68
N ASP A 120 -11.66 -1.78 11.38
CA ASP A 120 -12.67 -2.81 11.44
C ASP A 120 -13.37 -3.01 10.08
N LEU A 121 -13.97 -4.18 9.86
CA LEU A 121 -14.55 -4.52 8.55
C LEU A 121 -15.75 -3.64 8.16
N LYS A 122 -16.48 -3.09 9.13
CA LYS A 122 -17.62 -2.20 8.85
C LYS A 122 -17.14 -0.85 8.30
N GLU A 123 -16.13 -0.26 8.93
CA GLU A 123 -15.51 0.97 8.43
C GLU A 123 -14.69 0.68 7.17
N GLY A 124 -13.99 -0.44 7.13
CA GLY A 124 -13.27 -0.92 5.95
C GLY A 124 -14.16 -1.01 4.71
N LYS A 125 -15.40 -1.49 4.84
CA LYS A 125 -16.35 -1.53 3.73
C LYS A 125 -16.64 -0.14 3.18
N LYS A 126 -16.88 0.85 4.05
CA LYS A 126 -17.12 2.23 3.62
C LYS A 126 -15.90 2.84 2.93
N ILE A 127 -14.70 2.58 3.45
CA ILE A 127 -13.44 3.00 2.84
C ILE A 127 -13.33 2.40 1.44
N MET A 128 -13.54 1.09 1.30
CA MET A 128 -13.44 0.40 0.00
C MET A 128 -14.45 0.93 -1.02
N GLU A 129 -15.70 1.14 -0.62
CA GLU A 129 -16.73 1.74 -1.48
C GLU A 129 -16.30 3.12 -2.01
N LYS A 130 -15.72 3.97 -1.14
CA LYS A 130 -15.21 5.29 -1.53
C LYS A 130 -14.00 5.20 -2.46
N ILE A 131 -13.06 4.29 -2.20
CA ILE A 131 -11.88 4.11 -3.07
C ILE A 131 -12.31 3.58 -4.45
N TRP A 132 -13.25 2.62 -4.51
CA TRP A 132 -13.82 2.17 -5.78
C TRP A 132 -14.50 3.32 -6.55
N ALA A 133 -15.28 4.15 -5.86
CA ALA A 133 -15.91 5.33 -6.46
C ALA A 133 -14.86 6.35 -6.93
N LYS A 134 -13.80 6.56 -6.17
CA LYS A 134 -12.69 7.44 -6.54
C LYS A 134 -11.98 6.95 -7.80
N MET A 135 -11.69 5.63 -7.92
CA MET A 135 -11.10 5.08 -9.16
C MET A 135 -11.96 5.38 -10.38
N GLN A 136 -13.28 5.23 -10.28
CA GLN A 136 -14.20 5.57 -11.36
C GLN A 136 -14.18 7.08 -11.66
N ALA A 137 -14.20 7.92 -10.63
CA ALA A 137 -14.22 9.38 -10.78
C ALA A 137 -12.95 9.93 -11.45
N VAL A 138 -11.78 9.31 -11.23
CA VAL A 138 -10.53 9.69 -11.92
C VAL A 138 -10.38 9.02 -13.29
N GLY A 139 -11.38 8.26 -13.73
CA GLY A 139 -11.42 7.64 -15.06
C GLY A 139 -10.55 6.37 -15.19
N PHE A 140 -10.12 5.76 -14.09
CA PHE A 140 -9.38 4.51 -14.17
C PHE A 140 -10.30 3.35 -14.56
N ASN A 141 -10.07 2.76 -15.74
CA ASN A 141 -10.90 1.71 -16.34
C ASN A 141 -10.09 0.55 -16.95
N ARG A 142 -8.85 0.33 -16.47
CA ARG A 142 -7.91 -0.65 -16.99
C ARG A 142 -7.61 -1.75 -15.91
N PRO A 143 -8.63 -2.55 -15.53
CA PRO A 143 -8.47 -3.54 -14.46
C PRO A 143 -7.41 -4.62 -14.77
N GLU A 144 -7.14 -4.88 -16.04
CA GLU A 144 -6.11 -5.83 -16.48
C GLU A 144 -4.68 -5.38 -16.17
N LEU A 145 -4.47 -4.10 -15.85
CA LEU A 145 -3.18 -3.58 -15.42
C LEU A 145 -2.94 -3.79 -13.92
N GLY A 146 -4.01 -3.96 -13.15
CA GLY A 146 -3.99 -3.99 -11.69
C GLY A 146 -4.58 -2.73 -11.08
N ILE A 147 -4.20 -2.44 -9.83
CA ILE A 147 -4.70 -1.30 -9.05
C ILE A 147 -3.61 -0.25 -8.90
N PRO A 148 -3.85 1.02 -9.22
CA PRO A 148 -2.89 2.10 -9.02
C PRO A 148 -2.54 2.28 -7.53
N PRO A 149 -1.30 2.62 -7.19
CA PRO A 149 -0.89 2.84 -5.79
C PRO A 149 -1.47 4.12 -5.20
N THR A 150 -1.72 5.13 -6.04
CA THR A 150 -2.36 6.40 -5.69
C THR A 150 -3.36 6.81 -6.78
N LEU A 151 -4.44 7.50 -6.40
CA LEU A 151 -5.49 7.95 -7.31
C LEU A 151 -5.54 9.47 -7.47
N ASP A 152 -4.74 10.19 -6.70
CA ASP A 152 -4.51 11.62 -6.84
C ASP A 152 -3.03 11.90 -7.13
N PRO A 153 -2.71 12.94 -7.92
CA PRO A 153 -1.33 13.30 -8.24
C PRO A 153 -0.57 13.74 -7.00
N ILE A 154 0.64 13.23 -6.85
CA ILE A 154 1.54 13.59 -5.75
C ILE A 154 2.10 14.98 -6.00
N ARG A 155 2.08 15.83 -4.97
CA ARG A 155 2.59 17.20 -5.04
C ARG A 155 4.10 17.19 -5.17
N ARG A 156 4.64 18.14 -5.92
CA ARG A 156 6.10 18.31 -6.07
C ARG A 156 6.84 18.40 -4.74
N ALA A 157 6.29 19.12 -3.78
CA ALA A 157 6.91 19.27 -2.45
C ALA A 157 6.98 17.97 -1.63
N ASP A 158 6.27 16.92 -2.05
CA ASP A 158 6.25 15.63 -1.38
C ASP A 158 7.18 14.59 -2.05
N TYR A 159 7.99 15.01 -3.03
CA TYR A 159 9.06 14.20 -3.59
C TYR A 159 10.37 14.39 -2.82
N ILE A 160 11.16 13.33 -2.69
CA ILE A 160 12.49 13.37 -2.07
C ILE A 160 13.42 14.27 -2.87
N GLN A 161 13.38 14.16 -4.21
CA GLN A 161 14.14 14.98 -5.13
C GLN A 161 13.18 15.61 -6.15
N PRO A 162 12.65 16.80 -5.89
CA PRO A 162 11.64 17.44 -6.74
C PRO A 162 12.03 17.63 -8.22
N ASP A 163 13.33 17.66 -8.51
CA ASP A 163 13.88 17.77 -9.85
C ASP A 163 14.63 16.48 -10.31
N GLY A 164 14.51 15.41 -9.51
CA GLY A 164 15.15 14.11 -9.77
C GLY A 164 14.32 13.17 -10.64
N LEU A 165 14.79 11.93 -10.75
CA LEU A 165 14.11 10.87 -11.47
C LEU A 165 12.71 10.60 -10.87
N GLY A 166 11.70 10.51 -11.72
CA GLY A 166 10.31 10.25 -11.31
C GLY A 166 9.58 11.45 -10.71
N SER A 167 10.25 12.61 -10.56
CA SER A 167 9.63 13.79 -9.99
C SER A 167 8.75 14.55 -11.00
N PRO A 168 7.73 15.26 -10.54
CA PRO A 168 6.89 16.07 -11.39
C PRO A 168 7.62 17.33 -11.87
N ARG A 169 7.27 17.79 -13.06
CA ARG A 169 7.71 19.11 -13.55
C ARG A 169 6.86 20.25 -13.04
N ARG A 170 5.59 19.95 -12.77
CA ARG A 170 4.60 20.89 -12.25
C ARG A 170 4.45 20.76 -10.74
N GLU A 171 4.04 21.85 -10.09
CA GLU A 171 3.81 21.90 -8.64
C GLU A 171 2.72 20.94 -8.17
N ASP A 172 1.67 20.74 -8.99
CA ASP A 172 0.55 19.86 -8.70
C ASP A 172 0.83 18.38 -9.01
N GLY A 173 2.00 18.06 -9.56
CA GLY A 173 2.40 16.68 -9.89
C GLY A 173 1.71 16.10 -11.13
N THR A 174 0.92 16.87 -11.87
CA THR A 174 0.12 16.35 -12.99
C THR A 174 0.95 15.89 -14.17
N ASP A 175 2.16 16.44 -14.40
CA ASP A 175 3.04 16.05 -15.50
C ASP A 175 3.49 14.60 -15.45
N THR A 176 3.62 14.05 -14.23
CA THR A 176 4.08 12.68 -13.98
C THR A 176 3.01 11.80 -13.35
N PHE A 177 1.78 12.31 -13.22
CA PHE A 177 0.66 11.48 -12.75
C PHE A 177 0.45 10.29 -13.68
N GLN A 178 0.09 9.15 -13.12
CA GLN A 178 -0.02 7.84 -13.78
C GLN A 178 1.34 7.21 -14.16
N GLN A 179 2.44 7.73 -13.62
CA GLN A 179 3.78 7.20 -13.84
C GLN A 179 4.43 6.83 -12.51
N TYR A 180 5.24 5.76 -12.52
CA TYR A 180 6.01 5.27 -11.38
C TYR A 180 5.20 5.33 -10.08
N GLU A 181 5.75 5.84 -8.99
CA GLU A 181 5.06 5.95 -7.69
C GLU A 181 3.93 6.98 -7.65
N ASN A 182 3.83 7.85 -8.64
CA ASN A 182 2.74 8.80 -8.81
C ASN A 182 1.59 8.20 -9.64
N GLY A 183 1.06 7.07 -9.19
CA GLY A 183 -0.08 6.38 -9.82
C GLY A 183 0.30 5.33 -10.87
N GLY A 184 1.58 5.16 -11.20
CA GLY A 184 2.02 4.07 -12.09
C GLY A 184 1.69 2.70 -11.49
N ILE A 185 1.27 1.75 -12.32
CA ILE A 185 0.68 0.49 -11.87
C ILE A 185 1.72 -0.61 -11.92
N SER A 186 2.01 -1.20 -10.76
CA SER A 186 2.66 -2.48 -10.60
C SER A 186 1.62 -3.50 -10.13
N ALA A 187 1.63 -4.69 -10.72
CA ALA A 187 0.64 -5.72 -10.42
C ALA A 187 0.61 -6.10 -8.93
N GLY A 188 1.77 -6.07 -8.28
CA GLY A 188 1.91 -6.38 -6.86
C GLY A 188 1.17 -5.42 -5.93
N HIS A 189 1.00 -4.17 -6.31
CA HIS A 189 0.22 -3.21 -5.53
C HIS A 189 -1.25 -3.63 -5.35
N SER A 190 -1.76 -4.43 -6.27
CA SER A 190 -3.16 -4.88 -6.25
C SER A 190 -3.49 -5.83 -5.12
N LEU A 191 -2.51 -6.59 -4.59
CA LEU A 191 -2.73 -7.66 -3.61
C LEU A 191 -3.56 -7.19 -2.43
N HIS A 192 -3.09 -6.18 -1.73
CA HIS A 192 -3.71 -5.74 -0.47
C HIS A 192 -5.11 -5.20 -0.67
N PHE A 193 -5.32 -4.47 -1.78
CA PHE A 193 -6.63 -3.95 -2.14
C PHE A 193 -7.63 -5.05 -2.52
N LEU A 194 -7.20 -6.06 -3.27
CA LEU A 194 -8.04 -7.19 -3.64
C LEU A 194 -8.41 -8.04 -2.42
N VAL A 195 -7.45 -8.33 -1.54
CA VAL A 195 -7.71 -9.07 -0.29
C VAL A 195 -8.67 -8.31 0.61
N ALA A 196 -8.47 -7.00 0.79
CA ALA A 196 -9.40 -6.16 1.53
C ALA A 196 -10.82 -6.20 0.94
N SER A 197 -10.94 -6.15 -0.40
CA SER A 197 -12.23 -6.27 -1.08
C SER A 197 -12.95 -7.59 -0.76
N TYR A 198 -12.22 -8.71 -0.74
CA TYR A 198 -12.80 -9.99 -0.32
C TYR A 198 -13.25 -10.00 1.14
N LEU A 199 -12.49 -9.38 2.03
CA LEU A 199 -12.79 -9.32 3.46
C LEU A 199 -14.04 -8.50 3.77
N VAL A 200 -14.29 -7.44 3.01
CA VAL A 200 -15.45 -6.55 3.24
C VAL A 200 -16.69 -6.91 2.41
N GLY A 201 -16.63 -8.02 1.65
CA GLY A 201 -17.77 -8.51 0.86
C GLY A 201 -17.89 -7.89 -0.55
N GLU A 202 -16.86 -7.22 -1.05
CA GLU A 202 -16.78 -6.66 -2.41
C GLU A 202 -16.09 -7.63 -3.40
N GLY A 203 -16.20 -8.92 -3.15
CA GLY A 203 -15.48 -9.98 -3.87
C GLY A 203 -15.74 -10.02 -5.37
N GLU A 204 -16.95 -9.67 -5.82
CA GLU A 204 -17.28 -9.62 -7.26
C GLU A 204 -16.45 -8.56 -8.00
N LYS A 205 -16.21 -7.39 -7.39
CA LYS A 205 -15.36 -6.35 -7.97
C LYS A 205 -13.91 -6.81 -8.02
N ALA A 206 -13.42 -7.42 -6.94
CA ALA A 206 -12.07 -7.98 -6.89
C ALA A 206 -11.87 -9.09 -7.94
N ASP A 207 -12.85 -9.97 -8.12
CA ASP A 207 -12.82 -11.04 -9.13
C ASP A 207 -12.73 -10.51 -10.56
N LYS A 208 -13.42 -9.41 -10.87
CA LYS A 208 -13.33 -8.77 -12.19
C LYS A 208 -11.91 -8.29 -12.48
N VAL A 209 -11.28 -7.62 -11.52
CA VAL A 209 -9.88 -7.18 -11.65
C VAL A 209 -8.95 -8.38 -11.77
N LEU A 210 -9.06 -9.34 -10.86
CA LEU A 210 -8.18 -10.50 -10.83
C LEU A 210 -8.25 -11.33 -12.12
N ARG A 211 -9.46 -11.53 -12.67
CA ARG A 211 -9.65 -12.23 -13.96
C ARG A 211 -9.01 -11.46 -15.11
N ALA A 212 -9.24 -10.15 -15.19
CA ALA A 212 -8.63 -9.33 -16.23
C ALA A 212 -7.10 -9.37 -16.18
N MET A 213 -6.51 -9.34 -14.97
CA MET A 213 -5.07 -9.51 -14.77
C MET A 213 -4.59 -10.90 -15.21
N LEU A 214 -5.35 -11.96 -14.90
CA LEU A 214 -5.04 -13.34 -15.33
C LEU A 214 -5.06 -13.48 -16.85
N ASP A 215 -6.07 -12.94 -17.51
CA ASP A 215 -6.19 -12.98 -18.98
C ASP A 215 -5.01 -12.24 -19.63
N ARG A 216 -4.61 -11.10 -19.08
CA ARG A 216 -3.41 -10.39 -19.53
C ARG A 216 -2.13 -11.22 -19.32
N GLN A 217 -1.99 -11.88 -18.18
CA GLN A 217 -0.85 -12.75 -17.90
C GLN A 217 -0.77 -13.90 -18.90
N GLN A 218 -1.89 -14.57 -19.18
CA GLN A 218 -1.96 -15.67 -20.16
C GLN A 218 -1.61 -15.19 -21.58
N GLY A 219 -2.02 -13.98 -21.93
CA GLY A 219 -1.67 -13.33 -23.18
C GLY A 219 -0.21 -12.82 -23.27
N GLY A 220 0.62 -13.07 -22.25
CA GLY A 220 2.01 -12.64 -22.20
C GLY A 220 2.20 -11.14 -21.90
N GLY A 221 1.13 -10.45 -21.47
CA GLY A 221 1.15 -9.00 -21.24
C GLY A 221 2.14 -8.54 -20.16
N PHE A 222 2.46 -9.40 -19.19
CA PHE A 222 3.48 -9.13 -18.16
C PHE A 222 4.90 -9.54 -18.58
N GLN A 223 5.05 -10.20 -19.72
CA GLN A 223 6.34 -10.66 -20.25
C GLN A 223 6.86 -9.78 -21.38
N ASN A 224 5.96 -9.05 -22.06
CA ASN A 224 6.23 -8.27 -23.25
C ASN A 224 6.41 -6.77 -22.91
N GLY A 225 7.23 -6.50 -21.91
CA GLY A 225 7.47 -5.13 -21.47
C GLY A 225 8.80 -4.58 -21.97
N VAL A 226 9.39 -3.74 -21.16
CA VAL A 226 10.73 -3.18 -21.39
C VAL A 226 11.78 -4.31 -21.39
N GLN A 227 12.73 -4.23 -22.29
CA GLN A 227 13.87 -5.12 -22.31
C GLN A 227 15.12 -4.34 -21.90
N ASN A 228 15.79 -4.82 -20.87
CA ASN A 228 17.08 -4.28 -20.43
C ASN A 228 18.07 -5.43 -20.22
N VAL A 229 19.28 -5.30 -20.80
CA VAL A 229 20.41 -6.25 -20.63
C VAL A 229 20.02 -7.74 -20.77
N GLY A 230 19.10 -8.07 -21.67
CA GLY A 230 18.62 -9.45 -21.89
C GLY A 230 17.43 -9.89 -21.04
N PHE A 231 16.98 -9.09 -20.10
CA PHE A 231 15.76 -9.34 -19.32
C PHE A 231 14.55 -8.74 -20.01
N LYS A 232 13.40 -9.41 -19.85
CA LYS A 232 12.11 -8.93 -20.35
C LYS A 232 11.12 -8.91 -19.22
N GLY A 233 10.28 -7.89 -19.18
CA GLY A 233 9.19 -7.82 -18.25
C GLY A 233 8.65 -6.40 -18.10
N ILE A 234 7.75 -6.25 -17.17
CA ILE A 234 7.16 -4.97 -16.81
C ILE A 234 7.47 -4.72 -15.36
N ASP A 235 8.13 -3.62 -15.06
CA ASP A 235 8.31 -3.10 -13.71
C ASP A 235 7.02 -2.38 -13.28
N TRP A 236 6.56 -1.43 -14.10
CA TRP A 236 5.28 -0.75 -13.93
C TRP A 236 4.71 -0.32 -15.28
N THR A 237 3.43 0.07 -15.28
CA THR A 237 2.76 0.62 -16.47
C THR A 237 2.12 1.95 -16.16
N THR A 238 2.00 2.80 -17.18
CA THR A 238 1.08 3.93 -17.16
C THR A 238 -0.37 3.45 -17.24
N TRP A 239 -1.35 4.32 -17.02
CA TRP A 239 -2.77 3.93 -17.06
C TRP A 239 -3.27 3.60 -18.48
N ASP A 240 -2.60 4.06 -19.52
CA ASP A 240 -2.86 3.65 -20.90
C ASP A 240 -2.20 2.30 -21.26
N GLY A 241 -1.45 1.71 -20.33
CA GLY A 241 -0.85 0.39 -20.45
C GLY A 241 0.54 0.38 -21.08
N LYS A 242 1.18 1.54 -21.24
CA LYS A 242 2.57 1.60 -21.71
C LYS A 242 3.50 0.98 -20.67
N PRO A 243 4.28 -0.05 -21.02
CA PRO A 243 5.24 -0.66 -20.11
C PRO A 243 6.42 0.29 -19.87
N CYS A 244 6.87 0.35 -18.64
CA CYS A 244 7.94 1.22 -18.17
C CYS A 244 8.81 0.49 -17.14
N GLY A 245 9.90 1.16 -16.72
CA GLY A 245 10.86 0.62 -15.77
C GLY A 245 11.99 -0.12 -16.46
N TYR A 246 12.63 -1.02 -15.72
CA TYR A 246 13.86 -1.68 -16.18
C TYR A 246 13.59 -3.07 -16.75
N GLU A 247 12.87 -3.92 -16.00
CA GLU A 247 12.69 -5.34 -16.28
C GLU A 247 11.49 -5.89 -15.48
N GLY A 248 11.14 -7.15 -15.73
CA GLY A 248 10.08 -7.81 -14.96
C GLY A 248 10.39 -7.87 -13.47
N TYR A 249 9.50 -7.33 -12.67
CA TYR A 249 9.63 -7.34 -11.23
C TYR A 249 9.05 -8.64 -10.67
N LEU A 250 9.91 -9.54 -10.24
CA LEU A 250 9.52 -10.89 -9.80
C LEU A 250 8.50 -10.86 -8.65
N ALA A 251 8.61 -9.88 -7.75
CA ALA A 251 7.67 -9.72 -6.64
C ALA A 251 6.23 -9.51 -7.10
N ASP A 252 6.00 -8.87 -8.24
CA ASP A 252 4.67 -8.65 -8.80
C ASP A 252 3.97 -9.95 -9.14
N VAL A 253 4.70 -10.90 -9.74
CA VAL A 253 4.16 -12.23 -10.06
C VAL A 253 3.84 -13.00 -8.78
N TYR A 254 4.69 -12.91 -7.77
CA TYR A 254 4.46 -13.53 -6.48
C TYR A 254 3.21 -12.96 -5.79
N TYR A 255 3.09 -11.66 -5.69
CA TYR A 255 1.94 -11.01 -5.05
C TYR A 255 0.63 -11.31 -5.78
N PHE A 256 0.69 -11.38 -7.10
CA PHE A 256 -0.46 -11.78 -7.90
C PHE A 256 -0.90 -13.22 -7.60
N LEU A 257 0.04 -14.17 -7.53
CA LEU A 257 -0.25 -15.56 -7.14
C LEU A 257 -0.85 -15.62 -5.72
N VAL A 258 -0.32 -14.84 -4.78
CA VAL A 258 -0.86 -14.74 -3.41
C VAL A 258 -2.30 -14.23 -3.43
N ALA A 259 -2.62 -13.22 -4.25
CA ALA A 259 -3.99 -12.72 -4.40
C ALA A 259 -4.96 -13.79 -4.90
N VAL A 260 -4.53 -14.61 -5.89
CA VAL A 260 -5.31 -15.76 -6.38
C VAL A 260 -5.60 -16.77 -5.27
N LEU A 261 -4.59 -17.11 -4.47
CA LEU A 261 -4.74 -18.06 -3.36
C LEU A 261 -5.64 -17.51 -2.26
N LEU A 262 -5.49 -16.23 -1.92
CA LEU A 262 -6.26 -15.58 -0.85
C LEU A 262 -7.70 -15.23 -1.26
N ARG A 263 -8.07 -15.39 -2.53
CA ARG A 263 -9.46 -15.38 -2.97
C ARG A 263 -10.27 -16.48 -2.28
N GLU A 264 -9.67 -17.67 -2.07
CA GLU A 264 -10.32 -18.79 -1.41
C GLU A 264 -10.45 -18.55 0.09
N PRO A 265 -11.69 -18.52 0.67
CA PRO A 265 -11.91 -18.18 2.08
C PRO A 265 -11.14 -19.08 3.06
N SER A 266 -11.02 -20.38 2.76
CA SER A 266 -10.34 -21.33 3.64
C SER A 266 -8.83 -21.09 3.68
N LEU A 267 -8.21 -20.78 2.54
CA LEU A 267 -6.80 -20.41 2.46
C LEU A 267 -6.54 -19.08 3.13
N ARG A 268 -7.41 -18.10 2.90
CA ARG A 268 -7.35 -16.78 3.55
C ARG A 268 -7.43 -16.90 5.08
N ALA A 269 -8.38 -17.68 5.59
CA ALA A 269 -8.51 -17.93 7.02
C ALA A 269 -7.26 -18.59 7.61
N ARG A 270 -6.65 -19.54 6.90
CA ARG A 270 -5.39 -20.17 7.33
C ARG A 270 -4.20 -19.21 7.31
N PHE A 271 -4.10 -18.37 6.30
CA PHE A 271 -3.02 -17.40 6.15
C PHE A 271 -3.02 -16.34 7.27
N TYR A 272 -4.21 -15.90 7.69
CA TYR A 272 -4.36 -14.89 8.76
C TYR A 272 -4.63 -15.47 10.15
N LYS A 273 -4.75 -16.79 10.28
CA LYS A 273 -5.03 -17.47 11.56
C LYS A 273 -4.10 -17.05 12.71
N PRO A 274 -2.80 -16.84 12.49
CA PRO A 274 -1.89 -16.40 13.55
C PRO A 274 -2.23 -15.02 14.14
N LEU A 275 -3.16 -14.28 13.56
CA LEU A 275 -3.58 -12.97 14.05
C LEU A 275 -4.80 -13.03 14.97
N SER A 276 -5.44 -14.17 15.09
CA SER A 276 -6.48 -14.39 16.08
C SER A 276 -5.83 -14.66 17.45
N VAL A 277 -5.51 -13.58 18.15
CA VAL A 277 -5.32 -13.69 19.59
C VAL A 277 -6.70 -13.77 20.19
N ALA A 278 -7.07 -14.97 20.70
CA ALA A 278 -8.21 -15.09 21.57
C ALA A 278 -7.96 -14.32 22.86
#